data_855308f387d2b3112449b95f47cf1dd1
#
_entry.id   855308f387d2b3112449b95f47cf1dd1
#
_cell.length_a   1.000
_cell.length_b   1.000
_cell.length_c   1.000
_cell.angle_alpha   90.00
_cell.angle_beta   90.00
_cell.angle_gamma   90.00
#
_symmetry.space_group_name_H-M   'P 1'
#
loop_
_entity.id
_entity.type
_entity.pdbx_description
1 polymer ?
#
loop_
_entity_poly.entity_id
_entity_poly.type
_entity_poly.pdbx_seq_one_letter_code
_entity_poly.pdbx_strand_id
1 'polypeptide(L)'
;VSKDSNKPFFLAVGFKRPHLPFVASKKYWDLYDEDAIQLAAFQKKSKNSTDLAYHNSGEMRSYQSPEVEYKLNEKNLLEMDEALQKKLIHGYYACVSFVDNQIGKILKKLKEKNLDKNTIIVVLGDHGWHLGDHSLWNKHSNFEQATRSPLMIYVPDGNKTVKVSSPTEFVDLFPTLCELTGLSIPENLDGKSLVPLINQSNNVVKKYAVSQWHKGKVTGYSFRTETYRYTVWIDKKKSTEVITSNDIVAQELYDYSKDPLETVNHFGYANYKTIQEELINYSKAYFNSELLKTKGSKRRSDTVIVGATLNHNELNTIKEELFLKDFKYLTPANSAKQTKIHPTPKVWNWQQIDDFISLAQKHDLQVRLHGPISPQASKWAKEDYRTPKELDQIMTEFATAFAMRFNNEPTIKWMDVVNETILPNGKWFGPKKGTDKWENPWLKMGLDENGYPLYILKAFEIATKHATNIKLVYNQNAGMQTEMWNKLKETILYIRSKGYRVDGIGWQGHIGLSPTTKALKDNTDLALKKLSKLIDWAH
;
A
#
# COMPACT_ATOMS: atom_id res chain seq x y z
N VAL A 1 -5.33 9.21 21.89
CA VAL A 1 -6.40 8.63 22.70
C VAL A 1 -7.44 9.71 22.91
N SER A 2 -8.68 9.42 22.62
CA SER A 2 -9.85 10.31 22.68
C SER A 2 -9.92 11.06 24.02
N LYS A 3 -10.35 12.33 23.98
CA LYS A 3 -10.75 13.08 25.20
C LYS A 3 -12.01 12.48 25.83
N ASP A 4 -12.75 11.67 25.07
CA ASP A 4 -13.96 10.99 25.50
C ASP A 4 -13.59 9.58 26.01
N SER A 5 -13.52 9.46 27.34
CA SER A 5 -13.13 8.20 28.02
C SER A 5 -14.12 7.04 27.83
N ASN A 6 -15.30 7.31 27.27
CA ASN A 6 -16.37 6.32 27.13
C ASN A 6 -16.42 5.67 25.74
N LYS A 7 -15.56 6.11 24.79
CA LYS A 7 -15.51 5.52 23.46
C LYS A 7 -14.33 4.57 23.32
N PRO A 8 -14.51 3.38 22.73
CA PRO A 8 -13.40 2.51 22.39
C PRO A 8 -12.46 3.21 21.38
N PHE A 9 -11.18 2.83 21.42
CA PHE A 9 -10.20 3.34 20.46
C PHE A 9 -9.45 2.20 19.79
N PHE A 10 -9.00 2.45 18.57
CA PHE A 10 -7.99 1.66 17.87
C PHE A 10 -6.78 2.55 17.62
N LEU A 11 -5.59 2.08 18.04
CA LEU A 11 -4.34 2.81 17.86
C LEU A 11 -3.29 1.89 17.27
N ALA A 12 -2.81 2.20 16.06
CA ALA A 12 -1.67 1.55 15.45
C ALA A 12 -0.43 2.46 15.57
N VAL A 13 0.65 1.93 16.11
CA VAL A 13 1.92 2.64 16.29
C VAL A 13 3.01 1.90 15.54
N GLY A 14 3.59 2.52 14.52
CA GLY A 14 4.67 1.96 13.72
C GLY A 14 6.04 2.49 14.12
N PHE A 15 7.03 1.59 14.16
CA PHE A 15 8.43 1.92 14.36
C PHE A 15 9.24 1.50 13.13
N LYS A 16 10.07 2.40 12.60
CA LYS A 16 10.92 2.08 11.46
C LYS A 16 12.08 1.15 11.81
N ARG A 17 12.61 1.23 13.03
CA ARG A 17 13.70 0.35 13.48
C ARG A 17 13.14 -1.03 13.81
N PRO A 18 13.93 -2.08 13.60
CA PRO A 18 15.35 -2.19 13.24
C PRO A 18 15.69 -2.10 11.73
N HIS A 19 14.83 -1.57 10.88
CA HIS A 19 15.14 -1.38 9.46
C HIS A 19 16.37 -0.50 9.24
N LEU A 20 17.10 -0.76 8.16
CA LEU A 20 18.25 0.04 7.71
C LEU A 20 17.93 1.56 7.59
N PRO A 21 18.95 2.42 7.78
CA PRO A 21 20.28 2.14 8.35
C PRO A 21 20.17 1.85 9.85
N PHE A 22 21.05 0.99 10.39
CA PHE A 22 21.03 0.61 11.80
C PHE A 22 21.55 1.76 12.68
N VAL A 23 20.68 2.71 12.97
CA VAL A 23 21.00 3.90 13.77
C VAL A 23 20.20 3.90 15.06
N ALA A 24 20.90 3.82 16.17
CA ALA A 24 20.36 3.98 17.52
C ALA A 24 21.31 4.88 18.34
N SER A 25 20.84 5.45 19.45
CA SER A 25 21.72 6.24 20.32
C SER A 25 22.73 5.33 21.04
N LYS A 26 23.93 5.90 21.35
CA LYS A 26 25.09 5.20 21.96
C LYS A 26 24.69 4.29 23.12
N LYS A 27 23.80 4.73 24.01
CA LYS A 27 23.36 3.93 25.17
C LYS A 27 22.75 2.58 24.82
N TYR A 28 22.25 2.37 23.59
CA TYR A 28 21.73 1.06 23.15
C TYR A 28 22.82 0.24 22.49
N TRP A 29 23.84 0.88 21.88
CA TRP A 29 25.05 0.22 21.41
C TRP A 29 25.85 -0.34 22.57
N ASP A 30 26.00 0.44 23.63
CA ASP A 30 26.75 0.05 24.83
C ASP A 30 26.13 -1.12 25.63
N LEU A 31 24.93 -1.58 25.24
CA LEU A 31 24.30 -2.77 25.83
C LEU A 31 24.93 -4.08 25.34
N TYR A 32 25.67 -4.06 24.26
CA TYR A 32 26.22 -5.25 23.61
C TYR A 32 27.72 -5.11 23.43
N ASP A 33 28.42 -6.20 23.70
CA ASP A 33 29.85 -6.36 23.38
C ASP A 33 29.96 -6.89 21.95
N GLU A 34 30.56 -6.11 21.04
CA GLU A 34 30.69 -6.47 19.63
C GLU A 34 31.55 -7.75 19.44
N ASP A 35 32.59 -7.95 20.28
CA ASP A 35 33.42 -9.13 20.22
C ASP A 35 32.68 -10.41 20.62
N ALA A 36 31.69 -10.30 21.49
CA ALA A 36 30.85 -11.39 21.92
C ALA A 36 29.71 -11.77 20.92
N ILE A 37 29.51 -10.95 19.88
CA ILE A 37 28.45 -11.21 18.88
C ILE A 37 28.77 -12.46 18.08
N GLN A 38 27.82 -13.38 18.07
CA GLN A 38 27.88 -14.61 17.28
C GLN A 38 27.38 -14.36 15.87
N LEU A 39 28.12 -14.82 14.87
CA LEU A 39 27.66 -14.83 13.49
C LEU A 39 26.60 -15.93 13.26
N ALA A 40 25.85 -15.81 12.17
CA ALA A 40 24.93 -16.85 11.75
C ALA A 40 25.64 -18.20 11.59
N ALA A 41 25.09 -19.25 12.19
CA ALA A 41 25.70 -20.57 12.21
C ALA A 41 25.79 -21.23 10.82
N PHE A 42 24.97 -20.81 9.87
CA PHE A 42 24.95 -21.33 8.51
C PHE A 42 24.91 -20.18 7.49
N GLN A 43 26.07 -19.86 6.91
CA GLN A 43 26.30 -18.72 6.02
C GLN A 43 26.57 -19.15 4.57
N LYS A 44 25.85 -20.12 4.05
CA LYS A 44 26.00 -20.61 2.66
C LYS A 44 24.67 -21.09 2.10
N LYS A 45 24.60 -21.32 0.78
CA LYS A 45 23.41 -21.91 0.16
C LYS A 45 23.15 -23.30 0.71
N SER A 46 21.89 -23.62 0.96
CA SER A 46 21.43 -24.95 1.33
C SER A 46 21.78 -25.96 0.23
N LYS A 47 22.19 -27.14 0.62
CA LYS A 47 22.48 -28.22 -0.35
C LYS A 47 21.22 -28.55 -1.14
N ASN A 48 21.35 -28.68 -2.45
CA ASN A 48 20.26 -28.98 -3.40
C ASN A 48 19.13 -27.92 -3.47
N SER A 49 19.32 -26.72 -2.89
CA SER A 49 18.38 -25.62 -3.03
C SER A 49 18.45 -24.99 -4.42
N THR A 50 17.35 -24.34 -4.83
CA THR A 50 17.32 -23.56 -6.07
C THR A 50 17.93 -22.17 -5.89
N ASP A 51 18.54 -21.63 -6.96
CA ASP A 51 19.03 -20.24 -6.97
C ASP A 51 17.87 -19.21 -6.90
N LEU A 52 16.66 -19.63 -7.15
CA LEU A 52 15.48 -18.79 -6.99
C LEU A 52 15.26 -18.36 -5.52
N ALA A 53 15.68 -19.21 -4.56
CA ALA A 53 15.52 -18.93 -3.13
C ALA A 53 16.43 -17.80 -2.60
N TYR A 54 17.41 -17.36 -3.40
CA TYR A 54 18.44 -16.42 -2.96
C TYR A 54 18.39 -15.09 -3.72
N HIS A 55 18.90 -14.04 -3.09
CA HIS A 55 19.10 -12.72 -3.67
C HIS A 55 20.47 -12.15 -3.31
N ASN A 56 20.87 -11.09 -3.98
CA ASN A 56 22.18 -10.46 -3.80
C ASN A 56 22.21 -9.36 -2.72
N SER A 57 21.27 -9.39 -1.80
CA SER A 57 21.13 -8.39 -0.72
C SER A 57 21.16 -6.94 -1.23
N GLY A 58 20.44 -6.67 -2.33
CA GLY A 58 20.46 -5.37 -2.99
C GLY A 58 20.03 -4.21 -2.10
N GLU A 59 19.11 -4.46 -1.17
CA GLU A 59 18.69 -3.46 -0.19
C GLU A 59 19.86 -3.07 0.75
N MET A 60 20.64 -4.02 1.28
CA MET A 60 21.82 -3.74 2.08
C MET A 60 22.83 -2.92 1.27
N ARG A 61 23.11 -3.33 0.05
CA ARG A 61 24.07 -2.65 -0.83
C ARG A 61 23.64 -1.25 -1.25
N SER A 62 22.37 -0.91 -1.15
CA SER A 62 21.86 0.45 -1.41
C SER A 62 22.14 1.43 -0.28
N TYR A 63 22.49 0.95 0.91
CA TYR A 63 22.88 1.76 2.07
C TYR A 63 24.40 1.85 2.19
N GLN A 64 25.05 2.31 1.13
CA GLN A 64 26.51 2.46 1.09
C GLN A 64 26.98 3.54 2.06
N SER A 65 28.13 3.27 2.70
CA SER A 65 28.98 4.24 3.37
C SER A 65 30.27 4.38 2.59
N PRO A 66 30.92 5.54 2.54
CA PRO A 66 32.26 5.67 1.92
C PRO A 66 33.30 4.69 2.46
N GLU A 67 33.07 4.17 3.67
CA GLU A 67 33.97 3.26 4.38
C GLU A 67 33.66 1.77 4.12
N VAL A 68 32.57 1.44 3.40
CA VAL A 68 32.12 0.06 3.22
C VAL A 68 31.88 -0.23 1.73
N GLU A 69 32.71 -1.10 1.17
CA GLU A 69 32.52 -1.67 -0.15
C GLU A 69 31.88 -3.05 -0.05
N TYR A 70 30.65 -3.19 -0.55
CA TYR A 70 29.97 -4.47 -0.62
C TYR A 70 30.35 -5.24 -1.88
N LYS A 71 30.90 -6.45 -1.72
CA LYS A 71 31.32 -7.34 -2.81
C LYS A 71 30.32 -8.48 -2.98
N LEU A 72 30.15 -8.94 -4.20
CA LEU A 72 29.40 -10.15 -4.51
C LEU A 72 30.40 -11.25 -4.91
N ASN A 73 30.16 -12.46 -4.39
CA ASN A 73 30.94 -13.63 -4.79
C ASN A 73 30.48 -14.19 -6.15
N GLU A 74 31.15 -15.23 -6.63
CA GLU A 74 30.83 -15.91 -7.90
C GLU A 74 29.38 -16.42 -7.98
N LYS A 75 28.74 -16.68 -6.85
CA LYS A 75 27.33 -17.11 -6.75
C LYS A 75 26.34 -15.94 -6.64
N ASN A 76 26.81 -14.72 -6.90
CA ASN A 76 26.01 -13.49 -6.78
C ASN A 76 25.39 -13.29 -5.38
N LEU A 77 26.07 -13.72 -4.33
CA LEU A 77 25.71 -13.49 -2.93
C LEU A 77 26.62 -12.44 -2.32
N LEU A 78 26.08 -11.68 -1.35
CA LEU A 78 26.84 -10.67 -0.64
C LEU A 78 27.91 -11.31 0.23
N GLU A 79 29.15 -10.84 0.09
CA GLU A 79 30.32 -11.27 0.86
C GLU A 79 30.78 -10.13 1.77
N MET A 80 30.95 -10.45 3.03
CA MET A 80 31.41 -9.52 4.06
C MET A 80 32.39 -10.22 5.00
N ASP A 81 33.38 -9.48 5.44
CA ASP A 81 34.27 -9.95 6.51
C ASP A 81 33.55 -10.08 7.85
N GLU A 82 34.13 -10.79 8.78
CA GLU A 82 33.56 -11.06 10.09
C GLU A 82 33.33 -9.78 10.90
N ALA A 83 34.28 -8.84 10.86
CA ALA A 83 34.19 -7.59 11.61
C ALA A 83 33.00 -6.74 11.14
N LEU A 84 32.78 -6.62 9.82
CA LEU A 84 31.63 -5.91 9.26
C LEU A 84 30.31 -6.60 9.62
N GLN A 85 30.28 -7.93 9.54
CA GLN A 85 29.09 -8.69 9.94
C GLN A 85 28.74 -8.45 11.41
N LYS A 86 29.71 -8.54 12.34
CA LYS A 86 29.52 -8.27 13.77
C LYS A 86 29.01 -6.84 14.00
N LYS A 87 29.61 -5.85 13.36
CA LYS A 87 29.19 -4.45 13.44
C LYS A 87 27.74 -4.24 12.98
N LEU A 88 27.32 -4.88 11.90
CA LEU A 88 25.94 -4.80 11.40
C LEU A 88 24.94 -5.49 12.33
N ILE A 89 25.29 -6.66 12.88
CA ILE A 89 24.47 -7.38 13.86
C ILE A 89 24.35 -6.55 15.15
N HIS A 90 25.47 -5.97 15.61
CA HIS A 90 25.48 -5.05 16.76
C HIS A 90 24.50 -3.88 16.56
N GLY A 91 24.59 -3.22 15.42
CA GLY A 91 23.69 -2.13 15.07
C GLY A 91 22.22 -2.58 15.02
N TYR A 92 21.94 -3.77 14.52
CA TYR A 92 20.60 -4.34 14.53
C TYR A 92 20.08 -4.57 15.96
N TYR A 93 20.88 -5.18 16.84
CA TYR A 93 20.53 -5.40 18.25
C TYR A 93 20.30 -4.09 19.00
N ALA A 94 21.16 -3.08 18.79
CA ALA A 94 20.98 -1.75 19.34
C ALA A 94 19.65 -1.11 18.89
N CYS A 95 19.26 -1.30 17.63
CA CYS A 95 17.98 -0.83 17.09
C CYS A 95 16.78 -1.57 17.70
N VAL A 96 16.90 -2.88 17.94
CA VAL A 96 15.86 -3.67 18.62
C VAL A 96 15.66 -3.15 20.05
N SER A 97 16.73 -2.98 20.82
CA SER A 97 16.66 -2.44 22.19
C SER A 97 16.13 -1.00 22.23
N PHE A 98 16.43 -0.20 21.21
CA PHE A 98 15.83 1.13 21.08
C PHE A 98 14.30 1.04 20.91
N VAL A 99 13.79 0.16 20.03
CA VAL A 99 12.34 -0.01 19.79
C VAL A 99 11.65 -0.58 21.03
N ASP A 100 12.25 -1.57 21.69
CA ASP A 100 11.73 -2.13 22.94
C ASP A 100 11.51 -1.02 23.99
N ASN A 101 12.50 -0.14 24.15
CA ASN A 101 12.34 1.00 25.06
C ASN A 101 11.20 1.96 24.63
N GLN A 102 10.96 2.16 23.32
CA GLN A 102 9.84 3.01 22.88
C GLN A 102 8.49 2.32 23.16
N ILE A 103 8.39 1.01 22.94
CA ILE A 103 7.20 0.20 23.29
C ILE A 103 6.97 0.32 24.80
N GLY A 104 8.00 0.16 25.62
CA GLY A 104 7.92 0.32 27.07
C GLY A 104 7.34 1.66 27.51
N LYS A 105 7.67 2.76 26.84
CA LYS A 105 7.07 4.09 27.13
C LYS A 105 5.57 4.13 26.84
N ILE A 106 5.13 3.46 25.76
CA ILE A 106 3.70 3.38 25.42
C ILE A 106 2.95 2.56 26.47
N LEU A 107 3.49 1.39 26.83
CA LEU A 107 2.90 0.53 27.86
C LEU A 107 2.83 1.24 29.22
N LYS A 108 3.90 1.95 29.60
CA LYS A 108 3.91 2.79 30.81
C LYS A 108 2.79 3.84 30.75
N LYS A 109 2.61 4.48 29.59
CA LYS A 109 1.58 5.52 29.41
C LYS A 109 0.16 4.97 29.50
N LEU A 110 -0.08 3.77 28.95
CA LEU A 110 -1.36 3.07 29.11
C LEU A 110 -1.66 2.81 30.60
N LYS A 111 -0.67 2.30 31.32
CA LYS A 111 -0.79 2.04 32.77
C LYS A 111 -1.05 3.31 33.58
N GLU A 112 -0.30 4.41 33.33
CA GLU A 112 -0.52 5.70 33.96
C GLU A 112 -1.93 6.28 33.74
N LYS A 113 -2.58 5.86 32.65
CA LYS A 113 -3.94 6.27 32.29
C LYS A 113 -5.01 5.26 32.72
N ASN A 114 -4.63 4.18 33.41
CA ASN A 114 -5.50 3.06 33.78
C ASN A 114 -6.23 2.43 32.57
N LEU A 115 -5.61 2.48 31.37
CA LEU A 115 -6.17 1.90 30.15
C LEU A 115 -5.67 0.46 29.89
N ASP A 116 -4.60 0.05 30.55
CA ASP A 116 -3.98 -1.27 30.40
C ASP A 116 -4.92 -2.44 30.78
N LYS A 117 -5.84 -2.18 31.70
CA LYS A 117 -6.82 -3.17 32.18
C LYS A 117 -7.97 -3.43 31.20
N ASN A 118 -8.13 -2.59 30.18
CA ASN A 118 -9.20 -2.72 29.18
C ASN A 118 -8.68 -2.44 27.76
N THR A 119 -7.45 -2.85 27.48
CA THR A 119 -6.85 -2.67 26.16
C THR A 119 -6.14 -3.95 25.73
N ILE A 120 -6.57 -4.50 24.60
CA ILE A 120 -5.85 -5.58 23.93
C ILE A 120 -4.60 -4.95 23.28
N ILE A 121 -3.42 -5.58 23.49
CA ILE A 121 -2.17 -5.09 22.95
C ILE A 121 -1.58 -6.15 22.02
N VAL A 122 -1.30 -5.76 20.78
CA VAL A 122 -0.61 -6.61 19.81
C VAL A 122 0.74 -5.99 19.49
N VAL A 123 1.80 -6.78 19.66
CA VAL A 123 3.15 -6.44 19.23
C VAL A 123 3.58 -7.42 18.16
N LEU A 124 3.97 -6.90 16.99
CA LEU A 124 4.40 -7.73 15.86
C LEU A 124 5.55 -7.06 15.10
N GLY A 125 6.37 -7.89 14.45
CA GLY A 125 7.21 -7.45 13.33
C GLY A 125 6.47 -7.71 12.03
N ASP A 126 6.60 -6.82 11.04
CA ASP A 126 5.97 -6.99 9.72
C ASP A 126 6.58 -8.15 8.91
N HIS A 127 7.83 -8.48 9.16
CA HIS A 127 8.58 -9.63 8.65
C HIS A 127 9.78 -9.92 9.56
N GLY A 128 10.46 -11.01 9.34
CA GLY A 128 11.75 -11.31 9.95
C GLY A 128 12.92 -10.64 9.23
N TRP A 129 14.16 -11.04 9.54
CA TRP A 129 15.37 -10.43 8.99
C TRP A 129 16.55 -11.39 8.96
N HIS A 130 17.26 -11.48 7.83
CA HIS A 130 18.52 -12.19 7.72
C HIS A 130 19.69 -11.33 8.22
N LEU A 131 20.55 -11.93 9.00
CA LEU A 131 21.78 -11.34 9.52
C LEU A 131 23.01 -12.20 9.15
N GLY A 132 23.09 -12.64 7.90
CA GLY A 132 24.13 -13.50 7.37
C GLY A 132 23.67 -14.94 7.13
N ASP A 133 22.54 -15.36 7.67
CA ASP A 133 21.97 -16.69 7.43
C ASP A 133 21.81 -16.95 5.94
N HIS A 134 22.20 -18.14 5.46
CA HIS A 134 22.18 -18.51 4.04
C HIS A 134 22.99 -17.58 3.13
N SER A 135 23.95 -16.81 3.64
CA SER A 135 24.64 -15.68 2.98
C SER A 135 23.67 -14.59 2.53
N LEU A 136 22.53 -14.43 3.23
CA LEU A 136 21.53 -13.41 2.97
C LEU A 136 21.54 -12.32 4.04
N TRP A 137 21.22 -11.12 3.62
CA TRP A 137 20.95 -9.97 4.47
C TRP A 137 19.61 -9.36 4.05
N ASN A 138 18.86 -8.77 4.99
CA ASN A 138 17.52 -8.25 4.78
C ASN A 138 16.44 -9.35 4.83
N LYS A 139 15.39 -9.26 3.98
CA LYS A 139 14.12 -9.97 4.20
C LYS A 139 13.55 -10.74 3.01
N HIS A 140 14.04 -10.49 1.81
CA HIS A 140 13.41 -10.97 0.57
C HIS A 140 13.68 -12.46 0.29
N SER A 141 13.09 -13.34 1.11
CA SER A 141 13.17 -14.80 0.94
C SER A 141 11.97 -15.50 1.55
N ASN A 142 11.86 -16.81 1.32
CA ASN A 142 10.90 -17.68 2.00
C ASN A 142 11.54 -18.50 3.15
N PHE A 143 12.78 -18.26 3.51
CA PHE A 143 13.43 -18.91 4.65
C PHE A 143 12.86 -18.44 5.99
N GLU A 144 13.07 -19.24 7.03
CA GLU A 144 12.52 -19.02 8.38
C GLU A 144 12.88 -17.64 8.93
N GLN A 145 14.12 -17.16 8.72
CA GLN A 145 14.58 -15.86 9.22
C GLN A 145 13.78 -14.69 8.67
N ALA A 146 13.29 -14.79 7.43
CA ALA A 146 12.48 -13.74 6.82
C ALA A 146 10.98 -13.87 7.14
N THR A 147 10.48 -15.09 7.36
CA THR A 147 9.04 -15.36 7.48
C THR A 147 8.56 -15.55 8.91
N ARG A 148 9.44 -15.98 9.84
CA ARG A 148 9.10 -16.11 11.25
C ARG A 148 9.31 -14.80 11.98
N SER A 149 8.28 -13.97 11.99
CA SER A 149 8.27 -12.70 12.68
C SER A 149 7.66 -12.82 14.08
N PRO A 150 8.09 -12.03 15.07
CA PRO A 150 7.48 -12.04 16.39
C PRO A 150 6.01 -11.60 16.32
N LEU A 151 5.16 -12.30 17.06
CA LEU A 151 3.77 -11.94 17.28
C LEU A 151 3.43 -12.21 18.75
N MET A 152 3.02 -11.18 19.47
CA MET A 152 2.57 -11.26 20.86
C MET A 152 1.20 -10.59 20.99
N ILE A 153 0.27 -11.26 21.64
CA ILE A 153 -1.07 -10.74 21.90
C ILE A 153 -1.32 -10.77 23.41
N TYR A 154 -1.50 -9.60 24.00
CA TYR A 154 -1.93 -9.44 25.37
C TYR A 154 -3.43 -9.16 25.39
N VAL A 155 -4.16 -9.95 26.17
CA VAL A 155 -5.59 -9.77 26.42
C VAL A 155 -5.76 -9.45 27.92
N PRO A 156 -6.43 -8.34 28.28
CA PRO A 156 -6.74 -8.02 29.66
C PRO A 156 -7.48 -9.19 30.35
N ASP A 157 -7.20 -9.41 31.61
CA ASP A 157 -7.77 -10.50 32.44
C ASP A 157 -7.48 -11.91 31.91
N GLY A 158 -6.59 -12.05 30.94
CA GLY A 158 -6.06 -13.33 30.49
C GLY A 158 -5.24 -14.02 31.60
N ASN A 159 -5.67 -15.20 32.02
CA ASN A 159 -5.13 -15.87 33.21
C ASN A 159 -3.80 -16.59 32.99
N LYS A 160 -3.28 -16.69 31.74
CA LYS A 160 -2.07 -17.49 31.46
C LYS A 160 -1.26 -16.91 30.30
N THR A 161 0.07 -16.92 30.48
CA THR A 161 0.99 -16.78 29.35
C THR A 161 1.11 -18.10 28.63
N VAL A 162 0.79 -18.15 27.35
CA VAL A 162 0.92 -19.34 26.50
C VAL A 162 1.94 -19.08 25.40
N LYS A 163 2.77 -20.08 25.09
CA LYS A 163 3.65 -20.12 23.93
C LYS A 163 3.05 -21.09 22.92
N VAL A 164 2.84 -20.64 21.70
CA VAL A 164 2.16 -21.39 20.64
C VAL A 164 3.18 -21.72 19.54
N SER A 165 3.25 -23.01 19.14
CA SER A 165 4.06 -23.49 18.00
C SER A 165 3.24 -23.66 16.70
N SER A 166 1.92 -23.64 16.80
CA SER A 166 1.02 -23.78 15.65
C SER A 166 1.25 -22.68 14.62
N PRO A 167 1.25 -22.97 13.31
CA PRO A 167 1.39 -21.98 12.26
C PRO A 167 0.30 -20.89 12.33
N THR A 168 0.71 -19.65 12.22
CA THR A 168 -0.16 -18.47 12.20
C THR A 168 0.28 -17.51 11.08
N GLU A 169 -0.63 -16.66 10.62
CA GLU A 169 -0.39 -15.64 9.59
C GLU A 169 -0.90 -14.28 10.05
N PHE A 170 -0.35 -13.19 9.54
CA PHE A 170 -0.83 -11.85 9.93
C PHE A 170 -2.25 -11.53 9.46
N VAL A 171 -2.74 -12.22 8.43
CA VAL A 171 -4.17 -12.14 8.02
C VAL A 171 -5.11 -12.66 9.12
N ASP A 172 -4.61 -13.43 10.09
CA ASP A 172 -5.37 -13.95 11.22
C ASP A 172 -5.63 -12.88 12.30
N LEU A 173 -4.88 -11.78 12.31
CA LEU A 173 -5.02 -10.73 13.33
C LEU A 173 -6.38 -10.03 13.27
N PHE A 174 -6.87 -9.72 12.08
CA PHE A 174 -8.13 -9.01 11.92
C PHE A 174 -9.33 -9.81 12.51
N PRO A 175 -9.56 -11.08 12.10
CA PRO A 175 -10.63 -11.87 12.72
C PRO A 175 -10.40 -12.12 14.21
N THR A 176 -9.15 -12.24 14.67
CA THR A 176 -8.84 -12.37 16.10
C THR A 176 -9.26 -11.13 16.90
N LEU A 177 -8.94 -9.93 16.38
CA LEU A 177 -9.33 -8.69 17.04
C LEU A 177 -10.85 -8.49 17.03
N CYS A 178 -11.52 -8.85 15.93
CA CYS A 178 -12.99 -8.83 15.91
C CYS A 178 -13.58 -9.71 17.02
N GLU A 179 -13.14 -10.97 17.14
CA GLU A 179 -13.64 -11.89 18.14
C GLU A 179 -13.33 -11.42 19.58
N LEU A 180 -12.09 -10.99 19.86
CA LEU A 180 -11.68 -10.49 21.17
C LEU A 180 -12.43 -9.22 21.61
N THR A 181 -12.94 -8.44 20.67
CA THR A 181 -13.71 -7.22 20.95
C THR A 181 -15.22 -7.40 20.84
N GLY A 182 -15.71 -8.62 20.62
CA GLY A 182 -17.13 -8.91 20.47
C GLY A 182 -17.76 -8.40 19.17
N LEU A 183 -16.95 -8.07 18.17
CA LEU A 183 -17.42 -7.68 16.86
C LEU A 183 -17.63 -8.91 15.97
N SER A 184 -18.62 -8.85 15.10
CA SER A 184 -18.85 -9.89 14.09
C SER A 184 -17.64 -10.02 13.18
N ILE A 185 -17.17 -11.24 12.95
CA ILE A 185 -16.12 -11.53 11.98
C ILE A 185 -16.75 -11.44 10.59
N PRO A 186 -16.23 -10.59 9.68
CA PRO A 186 -16.72 -10.51 8.30
C PRO A 186 -16.56 -11.85 7.57
N GLU A 187 -17.49 -12.16 6.68
CA GLU A 187 -17.39 -13.32 5.81
C GLU A 187 -16.25 -13.16 4.79
N ASN A 188 -15.76 -14.27 4.26
CA ASN A 188 -14.76 -14.32 3.18
C ASN A 188 -13.37 -13.72 3.52
N LEU A 189 -12.95 -13.84 4.77
CA LEU A 189 -11.58 -13.53 5.18
C LEU A 189 -10.65 -14.69 4.85
N ASP A 190 -9.39 -14.37 4.49
CA ASP A 190 -8.31 -15.35 4.34
C ASP A 190 -7.79 -15.82 5.71
N GLY A 191 -7.86 -14.95 6.71
CA GLY A 191 -7.45 -15.22 8.07
C GLY A 191 -8.49 -15.99 8.90
N LYS A 192 -8.01 -16.65 9.94
CA LYS A 192 -8.82 -17.31 10.96
C LYS A 192 -8.49 -16.74 12.34
N SER A 193 -9.49 -16.64 13.21
CA SER A 193 -9.25 -16.16 14.58
C SER A 193 -8.27 -17.07 15.33
N LEU A 194 -7.32 -16.44 16.02
CA LEU A 194 -6.35 -17.09 16.89
C LEU A 194 -6.85 -17.24 18.34
N VAL A 195 -8.06 -16.84 18.67
CA VAL A 195 -8.65 -16.96 20.00
C VAL A 195 -8.57 -18.39 20.54
N PRO A 196 -8.80 -19.46 19.75
CA PRO A 196 -8.61 -20.83 20.24
C PRO A 196 -7.19 -21.13 20.73
N LEU A 197 -6.16 -20.52 20.11
CA LEU A 197 -4.75 -20.67 20.52
C LEU A 197 -4.43 -19.83 21.77
N ILE A 198 -5.06 -18.67 21.93
CA ILE A 198 -4.91 -17.80 23.10
C ILE A 198 -5.49 -18.50 24.33
N ASN A 199 -6.63 -19.16 24.18
CA ASN A 199 -7.30 -19.87 25.26
C ASN A 199 -6.62 -21.20 25.59
N GLN A 200 -6.08 -21.89 24.58
CA GLN A 200 -5.44 -23.20 24.77
C GLN A 200 -4.37 -23.39 23.70
N SER A 201 -3.08 -23.39 24.07
CA SER A 201 -1.93 -23.45 23.17
C SER A 201 -1.85 -24.71 22.29
N ASN A 202 -2.50 -25.79 22.69
CA ASN A 202 -2.51 -27.09 21.98
C ASN A 202 -3.53 -27.12 20.82
N ASN A 203 -4.40 -26.13 20.71
CA ASN A 203 -5.33 -26.05 19.59
C ASN A 203 -4.59 -25.82 18.27
N VAL A 204 -5.18 -26.29 17.19
CA VAL A 204 -4.69 -26.08 15.81
C VAL A 204 -5.75 -25.31 15.04
N VAL A 205 -5.42 -24.09 14.62
CA VAL A 205 -6.30 -23.25 13.80
C VAL A 205 -6.03 -23.47 12.31
N LYS A 206 -4.76 -23.67 11.96
CA LYS A 206 -4.30 -23.90 10.58
C LYS A 206 -3.29 -25.04 10.55
N LYS A 207 -3.30 -25.83 9.47
CA LYS A 207 -2.29 -26.85 9.22
C LYS A 207 -0.96 -26.25 8.73
N TYR A 208 -1.00 -25.09 8.07
CA TYR A 208 0.16 -24.39 7.52
C TYR A 208 -0.09 -22.89 7.46
N ALA A 209 1.00 -22.14 7.45
CA ALA A 209 1.06 -20.72 7.11
C ALA A 209 1.66 -20.57 5.72
N VAL A 210 1.18 -19.59 4.94
CA VAL A 210 1.67 -19.33 3.57
C VAL A 210 2.47 -18.03 3.54
N SER A 211 3.64 -18.09 2.93
CA SER A 211 4.41 -16.91 2.55
C SER A 211 4.69 -16.89 1.06
N GLN A 212 4.93 -15.72 0.51
CA GLN A 212 5.10 -15.53 -0.92
C GLN A 212 6.25 -14.56 -1.20
N TRP A 213 7.14 -14.95 -2.11
CA TRP A 213 8.19 -14.06 -2.59
C TRP A 213 8.33 -14.13 -4.12
N HIS A 214 8.46 -12.94 -4.75
CA HIS A 214 8.60 -12.80 -6.19
C HIS A 214 10.05 -12.58 -6.60
N LYS A 215 10.55 -13.36 -7.57
CA LYS A 215 11.85 -13.17 -8.21
C LYS A 215 11.65 -13.03 -9.73
N GLY A 216 11.58 -11.80 -10.19
CA GLY A 216 11.26 -11.53 -11.60
C GLY A 216 9.88 -12.05 -11.97
N LYS A 217 9.83 -13.05 -12.87
CA LYS A 217 8.57 -13.66 -13.34
C LYS A 217 8.13 -14.87 -12.52
N VAL A 218 9.01 -15.36 -11.67
CA VAL A 218 8.77 -16.55 -10.85
C VAL A 218 8.31 -16.13 -9.46
N THR A 219 7.34 -16.87 -8.93
CA THR A 219 6.86 -16.69 -7.55
C THR A 219 7.07 -17.96 -6.77
N GLY A 220 7.74 -17.84 -5.61
CA GLY A 220 7.83 -18.90 -4.62
C GLY A 220 6.70 -18.80 -3.61
N TYR A 221 5.88 -19.83 -3.51
CA TYR A 221 4.88 -20.01 -2.47
C TYR A 221 5.40 -21.03 -1.46
N SER A 222 5.50 -20.62 -0.21
CA SER A 222 6.05 -21.45 0.87
C SER A 222 4.95 -21.80 1.87
N PHE A 223 4.79 -23.09 2.13
CA PHE A 223 3.81 -23.68 3.05
C PHE A 223 4.57 -24.16 4.28
N ARG A 224 4.43 -23.44 5.42
CA ARG A 224 5.10 -23.73 6.68
C ARG A 224 4.14 -24.43 7.64
N THR A 225 4.33 -25.74 7.83
CA THR A 225 3.66 -26.50 8.90
C THR A 225 4.45 -26.38 10.22
N GLU A 226 4.05 -27.02 11.28
CA GLU A 226 4.84 -27.03 12.54
C GLU A 226 6.23 -27.64 12.35
N THR A 227 6.34 -28.65 11.48
CA THR A 227 7.58 -29.45 11.31
C THR A 227 8.29 -29.19 9.99
N TYR A 228 7.57 -28.87 8.93
CA TYR A 228 8.10 -28.81 7.59
C TYR A 228 7.85 -27.45 6.93
N ARG A 229 8.73 -27.12 5.98
CA ARG A 229 8.50 -26.07 4.99
C ARG A 229 8.57 -26.69 3.60
N TYR A 230 7.53 -26.49 2.82
CA TYR A 230 7.51 -26.81 1.40
C TYR A 230 7.38 -25.52 0.60
N THR A 231 8.31 -25.30 -0.33
CA THR A 231 8.26 -24.14 -1.22
C THR A 231 8.16 -24.61 -2.66
N VAL A 232 7.16 -24.11 -3.37
CA VAL A 232 6.96 -24.36 -4.80
C VAL A 232 7.16 -23.05 -5.56
N TRP A 233 8.01 -23.10 -6.60
CA TRP A 233 8.35 -21.96 -7.45
C TRP A 233 7.61 -22.07 -8.77
N ILE A 234 6.81 -21.04 -9.12
CA ILE A 234 5.87 -21.03 -10.24
C ILE A 234 6.21 -19.90 -11.20
N ASP A 235 6.35 -20.21 -12.50
CA ASP A 235 6.49 -19.23 -13.56
C ASP A 235 5.10 -18.78 -14.05
N LYS A 236 4.66 -17.62 -13.64
CA LYS A 236 3.34 -17.04 -13.98
C LYS A 236 3.14 -16.73 -15.47
N LYS A 237 4.19 -16.76 -16.30
CA LYS A 237 4.02 -16.54 -17.74
C LYS A 237 3.31 -17.69 -18.46
N LYS A 238 3.27 -18.85 -17.84
CA LYS A 238 2.74 -20.07 -18.44
C LYS A 238 1.31 -20.39 -18.02
N SER A 239 0.81 -19.76 -16.94
CA SER A 239 -0.51 -20.04 -16.37
C SER A 239 -1.43 -18.83 -16.48
N THR A 240 -2.59 -19.03 -17.09
CA THR A 240 -3.67 -18.03 -17.12
C THR A 240 -4.72 -18.26 -16.04
N GLU A 241 -4.99 -19.49 -15.62
CA GLU A 241 -6.08 -19.79 -14.67
C GLU A 241 -5.81 -20.95 -13.70
N VAL A 242 -5.11 -22.00 -14.11
CA VAL A 242 -4.86 -23.18 -13.28
C VAL A 242 -3.37 -23.48 -13.25
N ILE A 243 -2.79 -23.55 -12.04
CA ILE A 243 -1.39 -23.94 -11.87
C ILE A 243 -1.25 -25.41 -12.16
N THR A 244 -0.49 -25.75 -13.20
CA THR A 244 -0.17 -27.10 -13.63
C THR A 244 1.25 -27.48 -13.25
N SER A 245 1.60 -28.77 -13.38
CA SER A 245 2.98 -29.23 -13.19
C SER A 245 3.98 -28.54 -14.12
N ASN A 246 3.55 -28.09 -15.31
CA ASN A 246 4.38 -27.40 -16.29
C ASN A 246 4.78 -25.97 -15.88
N ASP A 247 4.05 -25.38 -14.92
CA ASP A 247 4.31 -24.04 -14.39
C ASP A 247 5.33 -24.08 -13.23
N ILE A 248 5.56 -25.27 -12.67
CA ILE A 248 6.48 -25.48 -11.56
C ILE A 248 7.92 -25.53 -12.10
N VAL A 249 8.76 -24.61 -11.64
CA VAL A 249 10.16 -24.52 -12.08
C VAL A 249 11.15 -25.02 -11.03
N ALA A 250 10.78 -25.04 -9.75
CA ALA A 250 11.57 -25.63 -8.68
C ALA A 250 10.69 -25.97 -7.46
N GLN A 251 11.20 -26.88 -6.61
CA GLN A 251 10.53 -27.27 -5.37
C GLN A 251 11.58 -27.50 -4.27
N GLU A 252 11.24 -27.16 -3.03
CA GLU A 252 12.10 -27.31 -1.89
C GLU A 252 11.32 -27.86 -0.69
N LEU A 253 11.96 -28.70 0.11
CA LEU A 253 11.43 -29.26 1.34
C LEU A 253 12.48 -29.21 2.45
N TYR A 254 12.14 -28.61 3.58
CA TYR A 254 12.98 -28.53 4.77
C TYR A 254 12.27 -29.20 5.96
N ASP A 255 13.03 -29.90 6.80
CA ASP A 255 12.56 -30.66 7.96
C ASP A 255 13.16 -30.08 9.25
N TYR A 256 12.40 -29.24 9.96
CA TYR A 256 12.85 -28.55 11.17
C TYR A 256 13.05 -29.47 12.38
N SER A 257 12.53 -30.71 12.34
CA SER A 257 12.81 -31.67 13.40
C SER A 257 14.26 -32.19 13.39
N LYS A 258 14.93 -32.10 12.24
CA LYS A 258 16.28 -32.58 12.02
C LYS A 258 17.26 -31.47 11.64
N ASP A 259 16.77 -30.47 10.93
CA ASP A 259 17.55 -29.39 10.36
C ASP A 259 16.86 -28.03 10.55
N PRO A 260 16.93 -27.46 11.75
CA PRO A 260 16.28 -26.16 12.03
C PRO A 260 16.91 -24.99 11.29
N LEU A 261 18.06 -25.19 10.64
CA LEU A 261 18.79 -24.16 9.87
C LEU A 261 18.55 -24.25 8.36
N GLU A 262 17.65 -25.12 7.91
CA GLU A 262 17.31 -25.29 6.49
C GLU A 262 18.55 -25.54 5.60
N THR A 263 19.50 -26.36 6.07
CA THR A 263 20.80 -26.55 5.40
C THR A 263 20.73 -27.48 4.19
N VAL A 264 19.68 -28.32 4.11
CA VAL A 264 19.49 -29.31 3.03
C VAL A 264 18.07 -29.27 2.50
N ASN A 265 17.92 -29.07 1.20
CA ASN A 265 16.64 -29.32 0.52
C ASN A 265 16.45 -30.84 0.33
N HIS A 266 15.43 -31.39 0.96
CA HIS A 266 15.08 -32.83 0.93
C HIS A 266 14.05 -33.17 -0.14
N PHE A 267 13.62 -32.21 -0.95
CA PHE A 267 12.66 -32.52 -2.04
C PHE A 267 13.26 -33.54 -3.03
N GLY A 268 12.48 -34.57 -3.35
CA GLY A 268 12.92 -35.68 -4.23
C GLY A 268 13.59 -36.85 -3.49
N TYR A 269 13.83 -36.75 -2.17
CA TYR A 269 14.40 -37.86 -1.42
C TYR A 269 13.31 -38.92 -1.09
N ALA A 270 13.63 -40.20 -1.30
CA ALA A 270 12.68 -41.31 -1.17
C ALA A 270 12.06 -41.40 0.24
N ASN A 271 12.83 -41.15 1.28
CA ASN A 271 12.38 -41.19 2.69
C ASN A 271 11.44 -40.02 3.07
N TYR A 272 11.28 -39.02 2.21
CA TYR A 272 10.33 -37.92 2.38
C TYR A 272 9.11 -38.01 1.45
N LYS A 273 8.95 -39.10 0.68
CA LYS A 273 7.91 -39.22 -0.37
C LYS A 273 6.50 -38.95 0.18
N THR A 274 6.13 -39.57 1.28
CA THR A 274 4.78 -39.42 1.88
C THR A 274 4.50 -37.98 2.29
N ILE A 275 5.45 -37.33 2.96
CA ILE A 275 5.28 -35.93 3.39
C ILE A 275 5.29 -34.96 2.21
N GLN A 276 6.06 -35.25 1.16
CA GLN A 276 6.04 -34.46 -0.07
C GLN A 276 4.65 -34.51 -0.72
N GLU A 277 4.04 -35.67 -0.84
CA GLU A 277 2.69 -35.84 -1.40
C GLU A 277 1.65 -35.06 -0.58
N GLU A 278 1.73 -35.09 0.75
CA GLU A 278 0.86 -34.34 1.64
C GLU A 278 0.99 -32.82 1.40
N LEU A 279 2.23 -32.31 1.41
CA LEU A 279 2.50 -30.87 1.27
C LEU A 279 2.18 -30.34 -0.14
N ILE A 280 2.40 -31.15 -1.18
CA ILE A 280 1.93 -30.88 -2.54
C ILE A 280 0.40 -30.77 -2.57
N ASN A 281 -0.31 -31.65 -1.85
CA ASN A 281 -1.77 -31.56 -1.78
C ASN A 281 -2.24 -30.30 -1.04
N TYR A 282 -1.54 -29.85 0.00
CA TYR A 282 -1.84 -28.55 0.63
C TYR A 282 -1.68 -27.39 -0.36
N SER A 283 -0.60 -27.37 -1.15
CA SER A 283 -0.40 -26.33 -2.17
C SER A 283 -1.48 -26.35 -3.25
N LYS A 284 -1.87 -27.53 -3.74
CA LYS A 284 -2.97 -27.69 -4.71
C LYS A 284 -4.30 -27.18 -4.14
N ALA A 285 -4.61 -27.54 -2.89
CA ALA A 285 -5.83 -27.09 -2.22
C ALA A 285 -5.83 -25.55 -2.06
N TYR A 286 -4.71 -24.97 -1.69
CA TYR A 286 -4.54 -23.51 -1.59
C TYR A 286 -4.79 -22.82 -2.94
N PHE A 287 -4.14 -23.27 -4.02
CA PHE A 287 -4.31 -22.68 -5.35
C PHE A 287 -5.74 -22.84 -5.87
N ASN A 288 -6.37 -24.00 -5.64
CA ASN A 288 -7.78 -24.21 -6.02
C ASN A 288 -8.73 -23.29 -5.22
N SER A 289 -8.47 -23.06 -3.93
CA SER A 289 -9.28 -22.16 -3.12
C SER A 289 -9.15 -20.70 -3.57
N GLU A 290 -7.97 -20.27 -3.97
CA GLU A 290 -7.74 -18.94 -4.52
C GLU A 290 -8.50 -18.73 -5.84
N LEU A 291 -8.54 -19.74 -6.71
CA LEU A 291 -9.34 -19.70 -7.94
C LEU A 291 -10.86 -19.61 -7.67
N LEU A 292 -11.34 -20.24 -6.60
CA LEU A 292 -12.75 -20.16 -6.21
C LEU A 292 -13.11 -18.79 -5.61
N LYS A 293 -12.18 -18.15 -4.87
CA LYS A 293 -12.37 -16.80 -4.33
C LYS A 293 -12.48 -15.73 -5.42
N THR A 294 -11.90 -15.96 -6.61
CA THR A 294 -12.05 -15.03 -7.75
C THR A 294 -13.47 -14.97 -8.31
N LYS A 295 -14.35 -15.91 -7.94
CA LYS A 295 -15.72 -16.02 -8.48
C LYS A 295 -16.82 -15.37 -7.65
N GLY A 296 -16.53 -14.64 -6.59
CA GLY A 296 -17.57 -13.86 -5.91
C GLY A 296 -17.34 -13.48 -4.47
N SER A 297 -17.21 -12.21 -4.19
CA SER A 297 -17.76 -11.60 -2.99
C SER A 297 -18.08 -10.12 -3.23
N LYS A 298 -19.34 -9.75 -3.07
CA LYS A 298 -19.77 -8.35 -2.98
C LYS A 298 -19.48 -7.85 -1.57
N ARG A 299 -18.51 -6.95 -1.39
CA ARG A 299 -18.38 -6.15 -0.15
C ARG A 299 -19.07 -4.81 -0.35
N ARG A 300 -20.01 -4.49 0.53
CA ARG A 300 -20.55 -3.14 0.67
C ARG A 300 -20.24 -2.63 2.06
N SER A 301 -19.61 -1.45 2.14
CA SER A 301 -19.64 -0.58 3.31
C SER A 301 -20.60 0.57 2.97
N ASP A 302 -21.63 0.77 3.78
CA ASP A 302 -22.61 1.83 3.54
C ASP A 302 -22.12 3.23 3.99
N THR A 303 -20.96 3.30 4.67
CA THR A 303 -20.42 4.53 5.25
C THR A 303 -19.11 5.00 4.63
N VAL A 304 -18.28 4.10 4.10
CA VAL A 304 -17.01 4.43 3.44
C VAL A 304 -16.97 3.79 2.05
N ILE A 305 -16.84 4.64 1.05
CA ILE A 305 -16.69 4.20 -0.35
C ILE A 305 -15.21 4.02 -0.64
N VAL A 306 -14.81 2.80 -1.00
CA VAL A 306 -13.46 2.47 -1.44
C VAL A 306 -13.49 2.11 -2.92
N GLY A 307 -12.69 2.80 -3.72
CA GLY A 307 -12.54 2.58 -5.15
C GLY A 307 -11.08 2.51 -5.57
N ALA A 308 -10.86 2.14 -6.80
CA ALA A 308 -9.53 2.11 -7.38
C ALA A 308 -9.49 2.78 -8.76
N THR A 309 -8.27 3.04 -9.22
CA THR A 309 -8.00 3.66 -10.51
C THR A 309 -7.53 2.61 -11.50
N LEU A 310 -8.05 2.67 -12.74
CA LEU A 310 -7.56 1.92 -13.88
C LEU A 310 -7.10 2.85 -14.99
N ASN A 311 -6.02 2.47 -15.69
CA ASN A 311 -5.65 3.07 -16.97
C ASN A 311 -6.35 2.35 -18.12
N HIS A 312 -6.57 3.05 -19.23
CA HIS A 312 -7.27 2.46 -20.38
C HIS A 312 -6.58 1.20 -20.93
N ASN A 313 -5.26 1.14 -20.95
CA ASN A 313 -4.47 -0.03 -21.37
C ASN A 313 -4.49 -1.19 -20.36
N GLU A 314 -5.16 -1.05 -19.25
CA GLU A 314 -5.37 -2.10 -18.25
C GLU A 314 -6.74 -2.79 -18.40
N LEU A 315 -7.60 -2.24 -19.25
CA LEU A 315 -8.86 -2.89 -19.65
C LEU A 315 -8.57 -4.18 -20.43
N ASN A 316 -9.43 -5.17 -20.25
CA ASN A 316 -9.29 -6.53 -20.80
C ASN A 316 -7.98 -7.23 -20.37
N THR A 317 -7.47 -6.92 -19.19
CA THR A 317 -6.30 -7.56 -18.58
C THR A 317 -6.63 -8.09 -17.19
N ILE A 318 -5.71 -8.86 -16.63
CA ILE A 318 -5.82 -9.34 -15.24
C ILE A 318 -6.06 -8.20 -14.22
N LYS A 319 -5.64 -6.97 -14.52
CA LYS A 319 -5.88 -5.82 -13.62
C LYS A 319 -7.34 -5.41 -13.58
N GLU A 320 -8.05 -5.48 -14.71
CA GLU A 320 -9.50 -5.27 -14.74
C GLU A 320 -10.22 -6.36 -13.95
N GLU A 321 -9.83 -7.62 -14.13
CA GLU A 321 -10.43 -8.74 -13.40
C GLU A 321 -10.25 -8.57 -11.88
N LEU A 322 -9.03 -8.21 -11.44
CA LEU A 322 -8.74 -7.92 -10.03
C LEU A 322 -9.54 -6.72 -9.52
N PHE A 323 -9.65 -5.68 -10.32
CA PHE A 323 -10.47 -4.52 -9.98
C PHE A 323 -11.95 -4.91 -9.78
N LEU A 324 -12.52 -5.63 -10.74
CA LEU A 324 -13.93 -6.05 -10.71
C LEU A 324 -14.25 -6.97 -9.52
N LYS A 325 -13.27 -7.71 -9.05
CA LYS A 325 -13.39 -8.57 -7.86
C LYS A 325 -13.59 -7.76 -6.58
N ASP A 326 -12.81 -6.69 -6.39
CA ASP A 326 -12.65 -6.04 -5.09
C ASP A 326 -13.31 -4.66 -5.01
N PHE A 327 -13.59 -4.00 -6.16
CA PHE A 327 -14.05 -2.62 -6.19
C PHE A 327 -15.35 -2.43 -6.98
N LYS A 328 -16.17 -1.49 -6.53
CA LYS A 328 -17.39 -1.00 -7.17
C LYS A 328 -17.29 0.46 -7.59
N TYR A 329 -16.24 1.15 -7.21
CA TYR A 329 -16.01 2.56 -7.48
C TYR A 329 -14.77 2.73 -8.33
N LEU A 330 -14.96 3.22 -9.56
CA LEU A 330 -13.95 3.33 -10.60
C LEU A 330 -13.54 4.78 -10.84
N THR A 331 -12.24 5.03 -10.89
CA THR A 331 -11.70 6.29 -11.38
C THR A 331 -10.83 6.01 -12.62
N PRO A 332 -11.26 6.36 -13.84
CA PRO A 332 -10.40 6.34 -15.02
C PRO A 332 -9.21 7.29 -14.83
N ALA A 333 -7.99 6.78 -14.88
CA ALA A 333 -6.79 7.54 -14.48
C ALA A 333 -6.59 8.83 -15.27
N ASN A 334 -6.64 8.73 -16.61
CA ASN A 334 -6.34 9.85 -17.50
C ASN A 334 -7.37 10.04 -18.63
N SER A 335 -8.32 9.12 -18.79
CA SER A 335 -9.23 9.09 -19.94
C SER A 335 -10.23 10.25 -19.97
N ALA A 336 -10.47 10.90 -18.82
CA ALA A 336 -11.29 12.10 -18.70
C ALA A 336 -10.52 13.42 -18.94
N LYS A 337 -9.24 13.37 -19.20
CA LYS A 337 -8.39 14.56 -19.40
C LYS A 337 -8.55 15.15 -20.80
N GLN A 338 -8.38 16.47 -20.94
CA GLN A 338 -8.44 17.15 -22.25
C GLN A 338 -7.44 16.56 -23.25
N THR A 339 -6.25 16.17 -22.81
CA THR A 339 -5.23 15.53 -23.66
C THR A 339 -5.72 14.25 -24.36
N LYS A 340 -6.72 13.57 -23.83
CA LYS A 340 -7.29 12.36 -24.39
C LYS A 340 -8.56 12.63 -25.19
N ILE A 341 -9.42 13.48 -24.66
CA ILE A 341 -10.73 13.77 -25.25
C ILE A 341 -10.64 14.81 -26.38
N HIS A 342 -9.83 15.85 -26.20
CA HIS A 342 -9.71 16.95 -27.14
C HIS A 342 -8.23 17.25 -27.43
N PRO A 343 -7.51 16.29 -28.05
CA PRO A 343 -6.06 16.36 -28.25
C PRO A 343 -5.63 17.45 -29.23
N THR A 344 -6.48 17.82 -30.17
CA THR A 344 -6.29 18.92 -31.13
C THR A 344 -7.60 19.72 -31.32
N PRO A 345 -7.57 20.95 -31.85
CA PRO A 345 -8.77 21.83 -31.92
C PRO A 345 -9.97 21.27 -32.66
N LYS A 346 -9.78 20.28 -33.55
CA LYS A 346 -10.85 19.73 -34.40
C LYS A 346 -11.22 18.27 -34.03
N VAL A 347 -10.54 17.67 -33.03
CA VAL A 347 -10.69 16.26 -32.71
C VAL A 347 -11.29 16.10 -31.33
N TRP A 348 -12.43 15.42 -31.30
CA TRP A 348 -13.08 14.95 -30.09
C TRP A 348 -13.03 13.43 -30.06
N ASN A 349 -12.29 12.86 -29.11
CA ASN A 349 -12.09 11.43 -28.95
C ASN A 349 -12.63 10.96 -27.58
N TRP A 350 -13.83 10.46 -27.57
CA TRP A 350 -14.49 9.96 -26.36
C TRP A 350 -14.27 8.48 -26.10
N GLN A 351 -13.64 7.75 -27.06
CA GLN A 351 -13.56 6.29 -27.02
C GLN A 351 -13.02 5.74 -25.69
N GLN A 352 -11.90 6.27 -25.19
CA GLN A 352 -11.31 5.77 -23.97
C GLN A 352 -12.21 5.91 -22.75
N ILE A 353 -12.95 7.00 -22.63
CA ILE A 353 -13.87 7.20 -21.51
C ILE A 353 -15.16 6.39 -21.71
N ASP A 354 -15.62 6.22 -22.94
CA ASP A 354 -16.80 5.41 -23.27
C ASP A 354 -16.55 3.92 -23.00
N ASP A 355 -15.33 3.42 -23.19
CA ASP A 355 -14.96 2.07 -22.82
C ASP A 355 -15.09 1.84 -21.31
N PHE A 356 -14.68 2.81 -20.49
CA PHE A 356 -14.89 2.77 -19.03
C PHE A 356 -16.35 2.86 -18.61
N ILE A 357 -17.16 3.65 -19.32
CA ILE A 357 -18.60 3.72 -19.08
C ILE A 357 -19.25 2.39 -19.42
N SER A 358 -18.88 1.79 -20.56
CA SER A 358 -19.37 0.47 -20.96
C SER A 358 -19.02 -0.60 -19.93
N LEU A 359 -17.80 -0.58 -19.41
CA LEU A 359 -17.39 -1.46 -18.31
C LEU A 359 -18.24 -1.20 -17.06
N ALA A 360 -18.47 0.06 -16.72
CA ALA A 360 -19.25 0.43 -15.55
C ALA A 360 -20.71 -0.01 -15.66
N GLN A 361 -21.34 0.18 -16.82
CA GLN A 361 -22.70 -0.29 -17.10
C GLN A 361 -22.81 -1.82 -17.03
N LYS A 362 -21.85 -2.52 -17.64
CA LYS A 362 -21.81 -4.00 -17.64
C LYS A 362 -21.65 -4.61 -16.25
N HIS A 363 -20.92 -3.95 -15.35
CA HIS A 363 -20.54 -4.51 -14.04
C HIS A 363 -21.16 -3.75 -12.84
N ASP A 364 -22.14 -2.87 -13.07
CA ASP A 364 -22.80 -2.06 -12.04
C ASP A 364 -21.79 -1.28 -11.19
N LEU A 365 -20.86 -0.58 -11.85
CA LEU A 365 -19.84 0.25 -11.20
C LEU A 365 -20.33 1.70 -11.10
N GLN A 366 -19.78 2.43 -10.13
CA GLN A 366 -19.94 3.88 -10.02
C GLN A 366 -18.63 4.57 -10.39
N VAL A 367 -18.72 5.61 -11.20
CA VAL A 367 -17.57 6.27 -11.81
C VAL A 367 -17.35 7.67 -11.23
N ARG A 368 -16.08 7.99 -10.93
CA ARG A 368 -15.61 9.34 -10.66
C ARG A 368 -14.77 9.82 -11.86
N LEU A 369 -15.22 10.85 -12.54
CA LEU A 369 -14.49 11.49 -13.62
C LEU A 369 -13.37 12.37 -13.05
N HIS A 370 -12.11 12.05 -13.39
CA HIS A 370 -10.95 12.71 -12.79
C HIS A 370 -10.38 13.81 -13.67
N GLY A 371 -10.50 15.06 -13.21
CA GLY A 371 -9.75 16.22 -13.63
C GLY A 371 -9.88 16.67 -15.08
N PRO A 372 -11.08 16.95 -15.63
CA PRO A 372 -11.22 17.53 -16.96
C PRO A 372 -10.47 18.87 -17.10
N ILE A 373 -10.60 19.78 -16.13
CA ILE A 373 -9.84 21.05 -16.12
C ILE A 373 -8.64 20.90 -15.16
N SER A 374 -7.44 20.76 -15.72
CA SER A 374 -6.24 20.42 -14.99
C SER A 374 -4.97 20.89 -15.69
N PRO A 375 -3.79 20.77 -15.08
CA PRO A 375 -2.49 20.97 -15.74
C PRO A 375 -2.24 20.05 -16.94
N GLN A 376 -2.97 18.93 -17.06
CA GLN A 376 -2.94 18.05 -18.23
C GLN A 376 -3.84 18.55 -19.36
N ALA A 377 -3.71 19.82 -19.68
CA ALA A 377 -4.31 20.41 -20.88
C ALA A 377 -3.55 19.98 -22.14
N SER A 378 -4.23 19.97 -23.28
CA SER A 378 -3.65 19.63 -24.57
C SER A 378 -2.56 20.63 -25.01
N LYS A 379 -1.56 20.17 -25.77
CA LYS A 379 -0.43 21.00 -26.18
C LYS A 379 -0.88 22.29 -26.89
N TRP A 380 -1.88 22.18 -27.76
CA TRP A 380 -2.42 23.34 -28.50
C TRP A 380 -3.08 24.38 -27.58
N ALA A 381 -3.60 23.99 -26.40
CA ALA A 381 -4.11 24.95 -25.41
C ALA A 381 -2.97 25.58 -24.59
N LYS A 382 -1.80 24.95 -24.53
CA LYS A 382 -0.62 25.41 -23.79
C LYS A 382 0.31 26.32 -24.58
N GLU A 383 0.05 26.54 -25.88
CA GLU A 383 0.89 27.38 -26.70
C GLU A 383 1.07 28.77 -26.09
N ASP A 384 2.33 29.27 -26.08
CA ASP A 384 2.71 30.51 -25.38
C ASP A 384 1.96 31.74 -25.88
N TYR A 385 1.57 31.74 -27.15
CA TYR A 385 0.85 32.86 -27.81
C TYR A 385 -0.66 32.90 -27.48
N ARG A 386 -1.22 31.89 -26.79
CA ARG A 386 -2.65 31.89 -26.47
C ARG A 386 -3.03 33.07 -25.62
N THR A 387 -4.02 33.80 -26.08
CA THR A 387 -4.61 34.93 -25.36
C THR A 387 -5.58 34.46 -24.25
N PRO A 388 -5.84 35.28 -23.23
CA PRO A 388 -6.87 34.98 -22.22
C PRO A 388 -8.23 34.66 -22.82
N LYS A 389 -8.64 35.39 -23.87
CA LYS A 389 -9.93 35.19 -24.54
C LYS A 389 -10.01 33.86 -25.28
N GLU A 390 -8.94 33.43 -25.95
CA GLU A 390 -8.89 32.13 -26.61
C GLU A 390 -8.94 31.00 -25.61
N LEU A 391 -8.22 31.13 -24.49
CA LEU A 391 -8.24 30.13 -23.42
C LEU A 391 -9.62 30.01 -22.73
N ASP A 392 -10.32 31.14 -22.53
CA ASP A 392 -11.70 31.14 -22.04
C ASP A 392 -12.64 30.39 -23.00
N GLN A 393 -12.52 30.66 -24.32
CA GLN A 393 -13.32 29.95 -25.32
C GLN A 393 -13.02 28.44 -25.33
N ILE A 394 -11.74 28.07 -25.41
CA ILE A 394 -11.29 26.66 -25.41
C ILE A 394 -11.80 25.91 -24.18
N MET A 395 -11.62 26.50 -23.00
CA MET A 395 -12.05 25.88 -21.75
C MET A 395 -13.57 25.79 -21.64
N THR A 396 -14.29 26.85 -22.03
CA THR A 396 -15.75 26.89 -22.02
C THR A 396 -16.35 25.83 -22.94
N GLU A 397 -15.82 25.70 -24.15
CA GLU A 397 -16.26 24.68 -25.10
C GLU A 397 -16.03 23.26 -24.54
N PHE A 398 -14.79 22.99 -24.08
CA PHE A 398 -14.45 21.69 -23.53
C PHE A 398 -15.26 21.33 -22.26
N ALA A 399 -15.33 22.24 -21.28
CA ALA A 399 -16.05 22.01 -20.02
C ALA A 399 -17.56 21.82 -20.24
N THR A 400 -18.14 22.59 -21.18
CA THR A 400 -19.57 22.49 -21.50
C THR A 400 -19.88 21.16 -22.19
N ALA A 401 -19.11 20.80 -23.22
CA ALA A 401 -19.29 19.52 -23.92
C ALA A 401 -19.13 18.32 -22.95
N PHE A 402 -18.15 18.39 -22.05
CA PHE A 402 -17.90 17.37 -21.03
C PHE A 402 -19.07 17.25 -20.04
N ALA A 403 -19.48 18.37 -19.45
CA ALA A 403 -20.55 18.39 -18.47
C ALA A 403 -21.89 17.90 -19.05
N MET A 404 -22.26 18.37 -20.25
CA MET A 404 -23.50 17.96 -20.92
C MET A 404 -23.49 16.49 -21.31
N ARG A 405 -22.37 15.96 -21.80
CA ARG A 405 -22.26 14.56 -22.22
C ARG A 405 -22.55 13.60 -21.08
N PHE A 406 -22.01 13.89 -19.90
CA PHE A 406 -22.04 12.94 -18.78
C PHE A 406 -23.14 13.18 -17.75
N ASN A 407 -23.87 14.28 -17.84
CA ASN A 407 -24.88 14.64 -16.85
C ASN A 407 -25.97 13.56 -16.63
N ASN A 408 -26.37 12.89 -17.69
CA ASN A 408 -27.42 11.87 -17.65
C ASN A 408 -26.89 10.44 -17.67
N GLU A 409 -25.58 10.24 -17.55
CA GLU A 409 -24.99 8.90 -17.47
C GLU A 409 -25.10 8.35 -16.04
N PRO A 410 -25.93 7.32 -15.80
CA PRO A 410 -26.29 6.90 -14.45
C PRO A 410 -25.14 6.28 -13.67
N THR A 411 -24.10 5.79 -14.34
CA THR A 411 -22.92 5.24 -13.68
C THR A 411 -22.01 6.32 -13.10
N ILE A 412 -22.08 7.56 -13.61
CA ILE A 412 -21.23 8.67 -13.16
C ILE A 412 -21.84 9.35 -11.95
N LYS A 413 -21.12 9.35 -10.83
CA LYS A 413 -21.57 9.92 -9.56
C LYS A 413 -20.81 11.17 -9.16
N TRP A 414 -19.52 11.27 -9.53
CA TRP A 414 -18.66 12.39 -9.16
C TRP A 414 -17.84 12.89 -10.34
N MET A 415 -17.56 14.18 -10.34
CA MET A 415 -16.66 14.84 -11.29
C MET A 415 -15.72 15.79 -10.56
N ASP A 416 -14.41 15.62 -10.73
CA ASP A 416 -13.42 16.58 -10.29
C ASP A 416 -13.41 17.76 -11.27
N VAL A 417 -14.21 18.78 -11.01
CA VAL A 417 -14.40 19.92 -11.91
C VAL A 417 -13.08 20.58 -12.27
N VAL A 418 -12.25 20.82 -11.24
CA VAL A 418 -10.85 21.28 -11.40
C VAL A 418 -9.90 20.41 -10.62
N ASN A 419 -8.67 20.32 -11.08
CA ASN A 419 -7.62 19.50 -10.46
C ASN A 419 -6.29 20.24 -10.39
N GLU A 420 -5.61 20.18 -9.23
CA GLU A 420 -4.22 20.67 -9.04
C GLU A 420 -4.03 22.13 -9.39
N THR A 421 -4.75 22.99 -8.71
CA THR A 421 -4.82 24.42 -9.02
C THR A 421 -3.96 25.30 -8.11
N ILE A 422 -3.54 24.77 -6.95
CA ILE A 422 -2.82 25.49 -5.90
C ILE A 422 -1.50 24.78 -5.60
N LEU A 423 -0.42 25.53 -5.51
CA LEU A 423 0.90 25.05 -5.10
C LEU A 423 0.96 24.84 -3.58
N PRO A 424 1.92 24.04 -3.07
CA PRO A 424 2.09 23.81 -1.64
C PRO A 424 2.23 25.08 -0.77
N ASN A 425 2.74 26.16 -1.33
CA ASN A 425 2.90 27.46 -0.67
C ASN A 425 1.67 28.38 -0.77
N GLY A 426 0.51 27.86 -1.19
CA GLY A 426 -0.73 28.61 -1.31
C GLY A 426 -0.85 29.53 -2.55
N LYS A 427 0.16 29.56 -3.42
CA LYS A 427 0.08 30.32 -4.67
C LYS A 427 -0.69 29.53 -5.73
N TRP A 428 -1.32 30.25 -6.66
CA TRP A 428 -1.96 29.65 -7.81
C TRP A 428 -0.94 28.92 -8.68
N PHE A 429 -1.27 27.71 -9.14
CA PHE A 429 -0.44 27.00 -10.10
C PHE A 429 -0.68 27.59 -11.50
N GLY A 430 0.33 28.23 -12.06
CA GLY A 430 0.23 29.00 -13.28
C GLY A 430 1.00 28.42 -14.47
N PRO A 431 1.00 29.19 -15.59
CA PRO A 431 1.66 28.81 -16.81
C PRO A 431 3.18 28.85 -16.66
N LYS A 432 3.85 28.06 -17.52
CA LYS A 432 5.30 28.09 -17.76
C LYS A 432 5.54 28.23 -19.25
N LYS A 433 6.68 28.71 -19.64
CA LYS A 433 7.06 28.82 -21.07
C LYS A 433 7.24 27.44 -21.69
N GLY A 434 6.60 27.20 -22.84
CA GLY A 434 6.69 25.96 -23.64
C GLY A 434 5.60 24.93 -23.28
N THR A 435 5.18 24.17 -24.30
CA THR A 435 4.01 23.25 -24.23
C THR A 435 4.24 21.92 -23.50
N ASP A 436 5.51 21.53 -23.29
CA ASP A 436 5.88 20.26 -22.68
C ASP A 436 6.09 20.35 -21.15
N LYS A 437 5.89 21.53 -20.59
CA LYS A 437 6.05 21.74 -19.15
C LYS A 437 4.81 21.29 -18.37
N TRP A 438 5.04 20.83 -17.16
CA TRP A 438 3.98 20.64 -16.17
C TRP A 438 3.56 22.02 -15.65
N GLU A 439 2.43 22.50 -16.18
CA GLU A 439 1.91 23.85 -15.97
C GLU A 439 0.39 23.87 -15.98
N ASN A 440 -0.19 24.94 -15.48
CA ASN A 440 -1.61 25.22 -15.62
C ASN A 440 -1.82 26.42 -16.56
N PRO A 441 -2.16 26.20 -17.85
CA PRO A 441 -2.31 27.27 -18.82
C PRO A 441 -3.52 28.17 -18.53
N TRP A 442 -4.53 27.62 -17.86
CA TRP A 442 -5.80 28.29 -17.64
C TRP A 442 -5.68 29.55 -16.77
N LEU A 443 -4.65 29.64 -15.93
CA LEU A 443 -4.43 30.85 -15.12
C LEU A 443 -4.13 32.09 -15.97
N LYS A 444 -3.72 31.95 -17.25
CA LYS A 444 -3.60 33.08 -18.21
C LYS A 444 -4.93 33.79 -18.42
N MET A 445 -6.08 33.17 -18.18
CA MET A 445 -7.38 33.84 -18.25
C MET A 445 -7.50 35.01 -17.26
N GLY A 446 -6.62 35.06 -16.25
CA GLY A 446 -6.58 36.12 -15.26
C GLY A 446 -7.27 35.78 -13.95
N LEU A 447 -7.30 36.79 -13.08
CA LEU A 447 -7.97 36.76 -11.77
C LEU A 447 -9.13 37.75 -11.78
N ASP A 448 -10.14 37.49 -10.97
CA ASP A 448 -11.19 38.47 -10.71
C ASP A 448 -10.72 39.60 -9.76
N GLU A 449 -11.59 40.52 -9.45
CA GLU A 449 -11.33 41.65 -8.53
C GLU A 449 -10.91 41.24 -7.11
N ASN A 450 -11.25 40.01 -6.70
CA ASN A 450 -10.93 39.46 -5.37
C ASN A 450 -9.71 38.52 -5.41
N GLY A 451 -9.04 38.38 -6.56
CA GLY A 451 -7.81 37.60 -6.72
C GLY A 451 -8.03 36.10 -6.92
N TYR A 452 -9.24 35.68 -7.31
CA TYR A 452 -9.55 34.29 -7.64
C TYR A 452 -9.47 34.02 -9.13
N PRO A 453 -8.95 32.86 -9.57
CA PRO A 453 -8.78 32.54 -10.99
C PRO A 453 -10.11 32.44 -11.72
N LEU A 454 -10.25 33.21 -12.79
CA LEU A 454 -11.46 33.24 -13.63
C LEU A 454 -11.78 31.85 -14.19
N TYR A 455 -10.79 31.05 -14.54
CA TYR A 455 -11.03 29.70 -15.06
C TYR A 455 -11.68 28.75 -14.03
N ILE A 456 -11.36 28.90 -12.74
CA ILE A 456 -11.97 28.07 -11.67
C ILE A 456 -13.44 28.44 -11.53
N LEU A 457 -13.73 29.74 -11.46
CA LEU A 457 -15.11 30.24 -11.35
C LEU A 457 -15.94 29.81 -12.57
N LYS A 458 -15.41 29.98 -13.78
CA LYS A 458 -16.05 29.57 -15.03
C LYS A 458 -16.30 28.05 -15.08
N ALA A 459 -15.33 27.24 -14.66
CA ALA A 459 -15.48 25.78 -14.64
C ALA A 459 -16.63 25.33 -13.73
N PHE A 460 -16.72 25.91 -12.51
CA PHE A 460 -17.80 25.59 -11.57
C PHE A 460 -19.14 26.20 -12.00
N GLU A 461 -19.18 27.37 -12.65
CA GLU A 461 -20.38 27.92 -13.29
C GLU A 461 -20.95 26.94 -14.31
N ILE A 462 -20.12 26.49 -15.27
CA ILE A 462 -20.51 25.54 -16.31
C ILE A 462 -20.96 24.20 -15.71
N ALA A 463 -20.19 23.65 -14.77
CA ALA A 463 -20.53 22.39 -14.14
C ALA A 463 -21.83 22.49 -13.32
N THR A 464 -22.07 23.59 -12.60
CA THR A 464 -23.31 23.84 -11.86
C THR A 464 -24.52 23.87 -12.79
N LYS A 465 -24.38 24.49 -13.97
CA LYS A 465 -25.44 24.63 -14.96
C LYS A 465 -25.72 23.33 -15.72
N HIS A 466 -24.71 22.57 -16.09
CA HIS A 466 -24.80 21.47 -17.06
C HIS A 466 -24.58 20.07 -16.47
N ALA A 467 -24.04 19.94 -15.26
CA ALA A 467 -23.82 18.66 -14.57
C ALA A 467 -24.66 18.56 -13.29
N THR A 468 -25.96 18.74 -13.42
CA THR A 468 -26.92 18.81 -12.30
C THR A 468 -27.09 17.49 -11.55
N ASN A 469 -26.89 16.35 -12.22
CA ASN A 469 -27.05 14.99 -11.68
C ASN A 469 -25.75 14.41 -11.12
N ILE A 470 -24.63 15.14 -11.22
CA ILE A 470 -23.30 14.70 -10.81
C ILE A 470 -22.84 15.54 -9.60
N LYS A 471 -22.20 14.91 -8.62
CA LYS A 471 -21.57 15.63 -7.51
C LYS A 471 -20.27 16.29 -7.96
N LEU A 472 -20.14 17.57 -7.70
CA LEU A 472 -19.03 18.41 -8.14
C LEU A 472 -17.95 18.49 -7.07
N VAL A 473 -16.73 18.08 -7.42
CA VAL A 473 -15.60 17.96 -6.50
C VAL A 473 -14.50 18.94 -6.91
N TYR A 474 -13.93 19.63 -5.93
CA TYR A 474 -12.67 20.37 -6.10
C TYR A 474 -11.52 19.45 -5.70
N ASN A 475 -10.67 19.02 -6.65
CA ASN A 475 -9.63 18.06 -6.39
C ASN A 475 -8.24 18.71 -6.34
N GLN A 476 -7.40 18.26 -5.38
CA GLN A 476 -6.07 18.81 -5.16
C GLN A 476 -5.07 17.71 -4.84
N ASN A 477 -3.83 17.88 -5.27
CA ASN A 477 -2.70 17.01 -4.95
C ASN A 477 -1.87 17.56 -3.77
N ALA A 478 -0.67 17.02 -3.58
CA ALA A 478 0.30 17.34 -2.55
C ALA A 478 -0.08 16.88 -1.13
N GLY A 479 0.75 17.25 -0.15
CA GLY A 479 0.58 16.85 1.24
C GLY A 479 -0.38 17.76 2.01
N MET A 480 -0.25 17.79 3.34
CA MET A 480 -1.10 18.57 4.25
C MET A 480 -0.50 19.96 4.54
N GLN A 481 -0.05 20.69 3.50
CA GLN A 481 0.46 22.06 3.65
C GLN A 481 -0.67 23.01 4.02
N THR A 482 -0.50 23.73 5.11
CA THR A 482 -1.54 24.59 5.70
C THR A 482 -1.98 25.69 4.75
N GLU A 483 -1.03 26.35 4.08
CA GLU A 483 -1.24 27.46 3.16
C GLU A 483 -2.09 27.03 1.97
N MET A 484 -1.78 25.87 1.39
CA MET A 484 -2.54 25.31 0.27
C MET A 484 -3.99 24.99 0.66
N TRP A 485 -4.18 24.31 1.80
CA TRP A 485 -5.52 23.91 2.23
C TRP A 485 -6.37 25.10 2.71
N ASN A 486 -5.77 26.11 3.32
CA ASN A 486 -6.48 27.35 3.66
C ASN A 486 -6.95 28.05 2.38
N LYS A 487 -6.05 28.18 1.38
CA LYS A 487 -6.40 28.78 0.09
C LYS A 487 -7.51 27.98 -0.63
N LEU A 488 -7.48 26.65 -0.54
CA LEU A 488 -8.55 25.81 -1.09
C LEU A 488 -9.90 26.08 -0.41
N LYS A 489 -9.92 26.09 0.92
CA LYS A 489 -11.14 26.37 1.70
C LYS A 489 -11.74 27.72 1.36
N GLU A 490 -10.92 28.76 1.36
CA GLU A 490 -11.33 30.11 0.97
C GLU A 490 -11.91 30.15 -0.45
N THR A 491 -11.26 29.43 -1.38
CA THR A 491 -11.73 29.35 -2.77
C THR A 491 -13.07 28.64 -2.88
N ILE A 492 -13.28 27.55 -2.16
CA ILE A 492 -14.58 26.84 -2.15
C ILE A 492 -15.69 27.73 -1.60
N LEU A 493 -15.43 28.43 -0.48
CA LEU A 493 -16.40 29.37 0.07
C LEU A 493 -16.71 30.49 -0.92
N TYR A 494 -15.70 30.99 -1.62
CA TYR A 494 -15.88 32.02 -2.63
C TYR A 494 -16.70 31.54 -3.83
N ILE A 495 -16.43 30.33 -4.34
CA ILE A 495 -17.22 29.71 -5.43
C ILE A 495 -18.70 29.57 -4.99
N ARG A 496 -18.93 29.09 -3.78
CA ARG A 496 -20.29 28.95 -3.22
C ARG A 496 -20.99 30.31 -3.03
N SER A 497 -20.26 31.37 -2.68
CA SER A 497 -20.82 32.73 -2.55
C SER A 497 -21.28 33.32 -3.88
N LYS A 498 -20.76 32.81 -5.01
CA LYS A 498 -21.21 33.16 -6.37
C LYS A 498 -22.44 32.32 -6.82
N GLY A 499 -22.93 31.43 -5.97
CA GLY A 499 -24.09 30.55 -6.27
C GLY A 499 -23.70 29.26 -7.02
N TYR A 500 -22.41 28.94 -7.16
CA TYR A 500 -21.97 27.73 -7.83
C TYR A 500 -21.80 26.57 -6.83
N ARG A 501 -22.11 25.35 -7.31
CA ARG A 501 -22.04 24.15 -6.49
C ARG A 501 -20.60 23.66 -6.32
N VAL A 502 -20.25 23.29 -5.10
CA VAL A 502 -19.10 22.45 -4.75
C VAL A 502 -19.59 21.44 -3.73
N ASP A 503 -19.75 20.19 -4.13
CA ASP A 503 -20.36 19.15 -3.31
C ASP A 503 -19.34 18.36 -2.50
N GLY A 504 -18.05 18.50 -2.79
CA GLY A 504 -16.99 17.79 -2.08
C GLY A 504 -15.58 18.29 -2.36
N ILE A 505 -14.66 17.83 -1.52
CA ILE A 505 -13.22 18.01 -1.69
C ILE A 505 -12.61 16.68 -2.09
N GLY A 506 -11.76 16.69 -3.12
CA GLY A 506 -10.90 15.59 -3.48
C GLY A 506 -9.46 15.85 -3.01
N TRP A 507 -8.84 14.84 -2.41
CA TRP A 507 -7.43 14.86 -2.10
C TRP A 507 -6.73 13.67 -2.76
N GLN A 508 -5.72 13.97 -3.59
CA GLN A 508 -4.81 12.96 -4.11
C GLN A 508 -3.73 12.71 -3.06
N GLY A 509 -3.97 11.75 -2.18
CA GLY A 509 -3.01 11.35 -1.16
C GLY A 509 -1.84 10.56 -1.76
N HIS A 510 -1.00 11.20 -2.58
CA HIS A 510 0.22 10.59 -3.09
C HIS A 510 1.18 10.33 -1.93
N ILE A 511 1.03 9.18 -1.28
CA ILE A 511 1.90 8.73 -0.21
C ILE A 511 3.10 8.07 -0.88
N GLY A 512 4.21 8.80 -0.99
CA GLY A 512 5.47 8.25 -1.47
C GLY A 512 6.03 7.27 -0.45
N LEU A 513 6.23 6.04 -0.85
CA LEU A 513 6.96 5.03 -0.06
C LEU A 513 8.48 5.26 -0.09
N SER A 514 8.96 6.29 -0.78
CA SER A 514 10.38 6.64 -0.85
C SER A 514 10.83 7.37 0.41
N PRO A 515 11.95 6.94 1.04
CA PRO A 515 12.52 7.59 2.22
C PRO A 515 13.02 9.01 1.98
N THR A 516 13.06 9.49 0.74
CA THR A 516 13.55 10.81 0.34
C THR A 516 12.50 11.92 0.40
N THR A 517 11.23 11.62 0.56
CA THR A 517 10.20 12.64 0.76
C THR A 517 10.25 13.14 2.21
N LYS A 518 10.96 14.24 2.41
CA LYS A 518 11.13 14.96 3.68
C LYS A 518 9.80 15.28 4.39
N ALA A 519 8.69 15.32 3.62
CA ALA A 519 7.34 15.60 4.11
C ALA A 519 6.73 14.48 5.00
N LEU A 520 7.19 13.23 4.88
CA LEU A 520 6.73 12.12 5.73
C LEU A 520 7.57 11.97 7.00
N LYS A 521 8.78 12.58 7.04
CA LYS A 521 9.69 12.44 8.19
C LYS A 521 9.32 13.31 9.38
N ASP A 522 8.67 14.43 9.17
CA ASP A 522 8.67 15.49 10.21
C ASP A 522 7.36 15.65 10.99
N ASN A 523 6.27 14.94 10.75
CA ASN A 523 5.09 14.99 11.62
C ASN A 523 3.87 14.20 11.12
N THR A 524 3.90 12.90 11.21
CA THR A 524 2.70 12.06 10.95
C THR A 524 1.52 12.50 11.81
N ASP A 525 1.75 12.84 13.08
CA ASP A 525 0.72 13.32 14.00
C ASP A 525 0.15 14.68 13.59
N LEU A 526 0.99 15.58 13.08
CA LEU A 526 0.53 16.88 12.60
C LEU A 526 -0.23 16.76 11.29
N ALA A 527 0.18 15.86 10.39
CA ALA A 527 -0.53 15.58 9.14
C ALA A 527 -1.90 14.97 9.42
N LEU A 528 -2.01 14.00 10.32
CA LEU A 528 -3.28 13.40 10.74
C LEU A 528 -4.22 14.42 11.40
N LYS A 529 -3.69 15.31 12.28
CA LYS A 529 -4.48 16.39 12.86
C LYS A 529 -4.98 17.39 11.82
N LYS A 530 -4.17 17.71 10.81
CA LYS A 530 -4.57 18.59 9.71
C LYS A 530 -5.63 17.94 8.82
N LEU A 531 -5.49 16.63 8.53
CA LEU A 531 -6.48 15.86 7.78
C LEU A 531 -7.80 15.79 8.54
N SER A 532 -7.79 15.49 9.84
CA SER A 532 -8.99 15.50 10.67
C SER A 532 -9.70 16.86 10.62
N LYS A 533 -8.96 17.95 10.80
CA LYS A 533 -9.53 19.32 10.70
C LYS A 533 -10.09 19.63 9.29
N LEU A 534 -9.50 19.07 8.25
CA LEU A 534 -10.03 19.23 6.88
C LEU A 534 -11.34 18.47 6.70
N ILE A 535 -11.40 17.25 7.23
CA ILE A 535 -12.59 16.40 7.22
C ILE A 535 -13.71 17.09 8.01
N ASP A 536 -13.42 17.55 9.25
CA ASP A 536 -14.39 18.25 10.09
C ASP A 536 -14.92 19.53 9.43
N TRP A 537 -14.06 20.23 8.66
CA TRP A 537 -14.48 21.43 7.94
C TRP A 537 -15.33 21.08 6.70
N ALA A 538 -15.10 19.93 6.07
CA ALA A 538 -15.81 19.51 4.85
C ALA A 538 -17.23 19.00 5.17
N HIS A 539 -17.44 18.48 6.37
CA HIS A 539 -18.76 18.10 6.89
C HIS A 539 -19.53 19.31 7.43
#